data_be726a135a616fff7c7556966a8b91fe
#
_entry.id   be726a135a616fff7c7556966a8b91fe
#
_cell.length_a   1.000
_cell.length_b   1.000
_cell.length_c   1.000
_cell.angle_alpha   90.00
_cell.angle_beta   90.00
_cell.angle_gamma   90.00
#
_symmetry.space_group_name_H-M   'P 1'
#
loop_
_entity.id
_entity.type
_entity.pdbx_description
1 polymer ?
#
loop_
_entity_poly.entity_id
_entity_poly.type
_entity_poly.pdbx_seq_one_letter_code
_entity_poly.pdbx_strand_id
1 'polypeptide(L)'
;MFKLKQDIILFLLFLCLLSCSTNPKSPIDPKKNIFITKPEITFNIKNLPKQINVFYLNSVIDPDSTSSLIQGITENYYYYKEEIGYAPELNFIDFSDNVYCMENMTQLKESFSIGLLFNEDYSLLDNNCYQRLLKLKGLLVTKNKITGTKDKKLREFHISREVDITNLLDIAKKNGSIRAIIIDDSTTRDKALIEKIWNNMDGEVVSSVSSERKISSQKLLAEILLLEQSKVRSRKLSRIIGVQIKNEPRKREDIDSIFLSTSLPNARSLKPALEYNLADNISVYLIPSWGEEGNLTDNELDLEKVVISEMPFLLNTNTSFQEINSRNNSRNFAIGYDAYELVLLLNTSSRRNFNYFGLTGLITNKYTSIQKKSLHAKVINGKLEYQDYGD
;
A
#
# COMPACT_ATOMS: atom_id res chain seq x y z
N MET A 1 -54.33 -7.41 -45.65
CA MET A 1 -53.20 -6.46 -45.42
C MET A 1 -53.08 -5.95 -43.97
N PHE A 2 -54.14 -5.89 -43.21
CA PHE A 2 -54.13 -5.42 -41.80
C PHE A 2 -53.60 -6.47 -40.81
N LYS A 3 -53.86 -7.77 -40.98
CA LYS A 3 -53.41 -8.83 -40.08
C LYS A 3 -51.87 -8.98 -40.06
N LEU A 4 -51.22 -8.87 -41.21
CA LEU A 4 -49.79 -9.03 -41.35
C LEU A 4 -48.99 -7.91 -40.61
N LYS A 5 -49.54 -6.71 -40.50
CA LYS A 5 -48.93 -5.61 -39.76
C LYS A 5 -49.01 -5.80 -38.22
N GLN A 6 -50.09 -6.43 -37.77
CA GLN A 6 -50.31 -6.69 -36.34
C GLN A 6 -49.36 -7.78 -35.82
N ASP A 7 -49.12 -8.82 -36.63
CA ASP A 7 -48.20 -9.89 -36.28
C ASP A 7 -46.73 -9.44 -36.27
N ILE A 8 -46.35 -8.52 -37.16
CA ILE A 8 -45.01 -7.94 -37.20
C ILE A 8 -44.76 -7.03 -35.97
N ILE A 9 -45.77 -6.26 -35.54
CA ILE A 9 -45.63 -5.40 -34.34
C ILE A 9 -45.56 -6.26 -33.08
N LEU A 10 -46.31 -7.36 -33.00
CA LEU A 10 -46.25 -8.30 -31.88
C LEU A 10 -44.89 -9.00 -31.79
N PHE A 11 -44.35 -9.38 -32.95
CA PHE A 11 -43.01 -10.01 -33.02
C PHE A 11 -41.87 -9.04 -32.63
N LEU A 12 -41.97 -7.78 -33.04
CA LEU A 12 -41.01 -6.72 -32.62
C LEU A 12 -41.09 -6.41 -31.13
N LEU A 13 -42.31 -6.41 -30.55
CA LEU A 13 -42.48 -6.24 -29.09
C LEU A 13 -41.91 -7.41 -28.30
N PHE A 14 -42.05 -8.65 -28.84
CA PHE A 14 -41.45 -9.84 -28.21
C PHE A 14 -39.93 -9.85 -28.30
N LEU A 15 -39.33 -9.35 -29.38
CA LEU A 15 -37.88 -9.17 -29.52
C LEU A 15 -37.33 -8.10 -28.55
N CYS A 16 -38.07 -7.04 -28.29
CA CYS A 16 -37.69 -6.03 -27.30
C CYS A 16 -37.73 -6.56 -25.86
N LEU A 17 -38.60 -7.50 -25.55
CA LEU A 17 -38.66 -8.14 -24.22
C LEU A 17 -37.54 -9.14 -23.98
N LEU A 18 -36.93 -9.69 -25.02
CA LEU A 18 -35.81 -10.61 -24.94
C LEU A 18 -34.46 -9.88 -24.82
N SER A 19 -34.37 -8.59 -25.12
CA SER A 19 -33.12 -7.80 -25.05
C SER A 19 -32.82 -7.16 -23.69
N CYS A 20 -33.72 -7.27 -22.73
CA CYS A 20 -33.52 -6.78 -21.35
C CYS A 20 -33.16 -7.88 -20.34
N SER A 21 -32.51 -8.94 -20.77
CA SER A 21 -31.79 -9.82 -19.85
C SER A 21 -30.42 -9.21 -19.55
N THR A 22 -30.38 -8.18 -18.73
CA THR A 22 -29.19 -7.92 -17.96
C THR A 22 -29.01 -9.12 -17.06
N ASN A 23 -28.07 -9.99 -17.41
CA ASN A 23 -27.57 -10.98 -16.45
C ASN A 23 -27.30 -10.24 -15.16
N PRO A 24 -28.02 -10.54 -14.06
CA PRO A 24 -27.58 -10.06 -12.78
C PRO A 24 -26.18 -10.62 -12.64
N LYS A 25 -25.17 -9.73 -12.54
CA LYS A 25 -23.82 -10.15 -12.13
C LYS A 25 -24.08 -11.03 -10.91
N SER A 26 -23.75 -12.30 -11.02
CA SER A 26 -23.84 -13.22 -9.88
C SER A 26 -23.25 -12.52 -8.68
N PRO A 27 -23.93 -12.51 -7.52
CA PRO A 27 -23.36 -11.92 -6.33
C PRO A 27 -21.96 -12.50 -6.19
N ILE A 28 -20.96 -11.63 -6.20
CA ILE A 28 -19.56 -12.02 -6.04
C ILE A 28 -19.53 -12.79 -4.73
N ASP A 29 -19.21 -14.07 -4.83
CA ASP A 29 -19.13 -14.94 -3.65
C ASP A 29 -18.05 -14.34 -2.74
N PRO A 30 -18.43 -13.76 -1.57
CA PRO A 30 -17.47 -13.11 -0.68
C PRO A 30 -16.45 -14.10 -0.09
N LYS A 31 -16.59 -15.37 -0.41
CA LYS A 31 -15.68 -16.46 0.01
C LYS A 31 -14.70 -16.91 -1.07
N LYS A 32 -14.55 -16.20 -2.15
CA LYS A 32 -13.40 -16.43 -3.00
C LYS A 32 -12.16 -15.95 -2.26
N ASN A 33 -11.74 -16.77 -1.27
CA ASN A 33 -10.41 -16.68 -0.69
C ASN A 33 -9.46 -16.70 -1.88
N ILE A 34 -8.91 -15.56 -2.22
CA ILE A 34 -7.82 -15.50 -3.18
C ILE A 34 -6.68 -16.21 -2.47
N PHE A 35 -6.56 -17.51 -2.71
CA PHE A 35 -5.37 -18.24 -2.31
C PHE A 35 -4.24 -17.65 -3.14
N ILE A 36 -3.51 -16.74 -2.53
CA ILE A 36 -2.26 -16.26 -3.07
C ILE A 36 -1.30 -17.43 -2.89
N THR A 37 -1.31 -18.32 -3.87
CA THR A 37 -0.34 -19.40 -3.92
C THR A 37 1.01 -18.78 -4.21
N LYS A 38 1.98 -19.04 -3.34
CA LYS A 38 3.38 -18.75 -3.67
C LYS A 38 3.65 -19.44 -5.01
N PRO A 39 4.14 -18.74 -6.04
CA PRO A 39 4.42 -19.38 -7.32
C PRO A 39 5.41 -20.52 -7.04
N GLU A 40 5.17 -21.69 -7.61
CA GLU A 40 6.16 -22.77 -7.64
C GLU A 40 7.38 -22.27 -8.42
N ILE A 41 8.30 -21.65 -7.72
CA ILE A 41 9.53 -21.16 -8.31
C ILE A 41 10.50 -22.34 -8.32
N THR A 42 10.62 -22.96 -9.49
CA THR A 42 11.66 -23.99 -9.69
C THR A 42 13.01 -23.30 -9.81
N PHE A 43 13.79 -23.33 -8.75
CA PHE A 43 15.15 -22.83 -8.77
C PHE A 43 16.07 -23.86 -9.43
N ASN A 44 16.87 -23.39 -10.39
CA ASN A 44 17.98 -24.19 -10.86
C ASN A 44 19.14 -24.04 -9.84
N ILE A 45 19.30 -25.05 -8.98
CA ILE A 45 20.30 -25.06 -7.89
C ILE A 45 21.71 -24.74 -8.41
N LYS A 46 22.05 -25.18 -9.65
CA LYS A 46 23.36 -24.90 -10.26
C LYS A 46 23.62 -23.41 -10.52
N ASN A 47 22.56 -22.61 -10.59
CA ASN A 47 22.65 -21.17 -10.85
C ASN A 47 22.57 -20.34 -9.57
N LEU A 48 22.36 -20.98 -8.41
CA LEU A 48 22.36 -20.25 -7.14
C LEU A 48 23.76 -19.69 -6.84
N PRO A 49 23.86 -18.47 -6.30
CA PRO A 49 25.14 -17.93 -5.87
C PRO A 49 25.69 -18.77 -4.74
N LYS A 50 27.01 -18.91 -4.63
CA LYS A 50 27.63 -19.61 -3.49
C LYS A 50 27.47 -18.82 -2.20
N GLN A 51 27.43 -17.48 -2.32
CA GLN A 51 27.41 -16.54 -1.21
C GLN A 51 26.53 -15.35 -1.56
N ILE A 52 25.77 -14.87 -0.57
CA ILE A 52 25.01 -13.63 -0.62
C ILE A 52 25.49 -12.74 0.52
N ASN A 53 25.91 -11.51 0.21
CA ASN A 53 26.29 -10.52 1.20
C ASN A 53 25.15 -9.52 1.39
N VAL A 54 24.74 -9.33 2.63
CA VAL A 54 23.72 -8.35 3.01
C VAL A 54 24.40 -7.17 3.65
N PHE A 55 24.40 -6.05 2.93
CA PHE A 55 24.91 -4.77 3.41
C PHE A 55 23.80 -3.98 4.07
N TYR A 56 24.01 -3.55 5.30
CA TYR A 56 23.04 -2.77 6.04
C TYR A 56 23.72 -1.62 6.79
N LEU A 57 22.94 -0.58 7.06
CA LEU A 57 23.33 0.50 7.95
C LEU A 57 22.67 0.28 9.29
N ASN A 58 23.48 0.14 10.32
CA ASN A 58 22.97 0.10 11.69
C ASN A 58 22.59 1.53 12.11
N SER A 59 21.34 1.88 11.90
CA SER A 59 20.83 3.21 12.24
C SER A 59 20.66 3.33 13.75
N VAL A 60 21.22 4.39 14.31
CA VAL A 60 20.98 4.75 15.71
C VAL A 60 19.56 5.29 15.90
N ILE A 61 18.95 5.78 14.81
CA ILE A 61 17.64 6.43 14.84
C ILE A 61 16.50 5.39 14.81
N ASP A 62 16.68 4.29 14.08
CA ASP A 62 15.65 3.23 13.90
C ASP A 62 16.31 1.84 13.82
N PRO A 63 16.83 1.34 14.94
CA PRO A 63 17.50 0.02 14.97
C PRO A 63 16.50 -1.12 14.74
N ASP A 64 15.24 -0.96 15.14
CA ASP A 64 14.22 -2.00 15.03
C ASP A 64 13.83 -2.25 13.58
N SER A 65 13.82 -1.22 12.76
CA SER A 65 13.57 -1.31 11.32
C SER A 65 14.61 -2.19 10.62
N THR A 66 15.88 -1.96 10.88
CA THR A 66 16.98 -2.77 10.31
C THR A 66 16.94 -4.20 10.82
N SER A 67 16.68 -4.39 12.11
CA SER A 67 16.53 -5.71 12.73
C SER A 67 15.41 -6.52 12.08
N SER A 68 14.26 -5.90 11.86
CA SER A 68 13.10 -6.55 11.21
C SER A 68 13.39 -6.95 9.75
N LEU A 69 14.10 -6.10 8.99
CA LEU A 69 14.55 -6.43 7.62
C LEU A 69 15.47 -7.65 7.61
N ILE A 70 16.48 -7.66 8.49
CA ILE A 70 17.43 -8.77 8.63
C ILE A 70 16.70 -10.04 9.04
N GLN A 71 15.73 -9.96 9.95
CA GLN A 71 14.93 -11.09 10.36
C GLN A 71 14.14 -11.67 9.18
N GLY A 72 13.50 -10.83 8.35
CA GLY A 72 12.79 -11.30 7.17
C GLY A 72 13.70 -12.02 6.16
N ILE A 73 14.90 -11.50 5.91
CA ILE A 73 15.91 -12.15 5.06
C ILE A 73 16.30 -13.51 5.64
N THR A 74 16.55 -13.57 6.94
CA THR A 74 17.01 -14.77 7.64
C THR A 74 15.94 -15.86 7.66
N GLU A 75 14.69 -15.49 7.90
CA GLU A 75 13.55 -16.41 7.90
C GLU A 75 13.37 -17.06 6.52
N ASN A 76 13.40 -16.26 5.46
CA ASN A 76 13.28 -16.77 4.10
C ASN A 76 14.49 -17.61 3.68
N TYR A 77 15.69 -17.29 4.16
CA TYR A 77 16.89 -18.10 3.98
C TYR A 77 16.70 -19.51 4.57
N TYR A 78 16.22 -19.62 5.83
CA TYR A 78 15.99 -20.91 6.46
C TYR A 78 14.87 -21.69 5.78
N TYR A 79 13.79 -21.04 5.39
CA TYR A 79 12.71 -21.64 4.62
C TYR A 79 13.26 -22.34 3.37
N TYR A 80 14.04 -21.64 2.54
CA TYR A 80 14.60 -22.23 1.33
C TYR A 80 15.68 -23.30 1.61
N LYS A 81 16.43 -23.15 2.68
CA LYS A 81 17.41 -24.17 3.10
C LYS A 81 16.74 -25.49 3.44
N GLU A 82 15.58 -25.44 4.08
CA GLU A 82 14.78 -26.62 4.40
C GLU A 82 14.11 -27.23 3.17
N GLU A 83 13.45 -26.43 2.35
CA GLU A 83 12.72 -26.86 1.15
C GLU A 83 13.63 -27.41 0.05
N ILE A 84 14.73 -26.74 -0.22
CA ILE A 84 15.64 -27.08 -1.35
C ILE A 84 16.78 -27.98 -0.88
N GLY A 85 17.06 -28.03 0.43
CA GLY A 85 18.20 -28.72 1.01
C GLY A 85 19.55 -28.04 0.73
N TYR A 86 19.53 -26.84 0.13
CA TYR A 86 20.69 -26.01 -0.17
C TYR A 86 20.35 -24.54 -0.10
N ALA A 87 21.21 -23.75 0.52
CA ALA A 87 21.15 -22.31 0.49
C ALA A 87 22.56 -21.71 0.34
N PRO A 88 22.69 -20.55 -0.32
CA PRO A 88 23.94 -19.80 -0.36
C PRO A 88 24.42 -19.44 1.05
N GLU A 89 25.73 -19.29 1.23
CA GLU A 89 26.27 -18.73 2.47
C GLU A 89 25.76 -17.29 2.62
N LEU A 90 25.21 -16.94 3.80
CA LEU A 90 24.62 -15.63 4.06
C LEU A 90 25.51 -14.84 5.03
N ASN A 91 26.07 -13.72 4.57
CA ASN A 91 26.93 -12.87 5.36
C ASN A 91 26.30 -11.50 5.56
N PHE A 92 26.18 -11.04 6.79
CA PHE A 92 25.70 -9.72 7.15
C PHE A 92 26.89 -8.77 7.39
N ILE A 93 26.89 -7.64 6.72
CA ILE A 93 27.97 -6.66 6.72
C ILE A 93 27.40 -5.30 7.11
N ASP A 94 27.71 -4.86 8.32
CA ASP A 94 27.45 -3.50 8.76
C ASP A 94 28.46 -2.54 8.15
N PHE A 95 27.99 -1.56 7.41
CA PHE A 95 28.86 -0.56 6.80
C PHE A 95 28.57 0.86 7.28
N SER A 96 28.02 0.98 8.48
CA SER A 96 27.93 2.25 9.21
C SER A 96 29.33 2.82 9.48
N ASP A 97 30.35 1.96 9.54
CA ASP A 97 31.74 2.37 9.65
C ASP A 97 32.38 2.51 8.25
N ASN A 98 32.73 3.75 7.89
CA ASN A 98 33.36 4.10 6.62
C ASN A 98 34.68 3.36 6.35
N VAL A 99 35.43 2.98 7.39
CA VAL A 99 36.70 2.25 7.26
C VAL A 99 36.45 0.86 6.69
N TYR A 100 35.44 0.17 7.19
CA TYR A 100 35.08 -1.17 6.73
C TYR A 100 34.60 -1.19 5.26
N CYS A 101 33.89 -0.16 4.85
CA CYS A 101 33.44 0.02 3.48
C CYS A 101 34.60 0.13 2.47
N MET A 102 35.71 0.76 2.85
CA MET A 102 36.84 0.99 1.96
C MET A 102 37.68 -0.27 1.72
N GLU A 103 37.84 -1.11 2.72
CA GLU A 103 38.76 -2.27 2.67
C GLU A 103 38.12 -3.52 2.06
N ASN A 104 36.85 -3.80 2.36
CA ASN A 104 36.23 -5.07 2.05
C ASN A 104 35.44 -5.14 0.73
N MET A 105 34.96 -4.00 0.22
CA MET A 105 34.15 -4.00 -1.02
C MET A 105 34.90 -4.41 -2.29
N THR A 106 36.24 -4.33 -2.29
CA THR A 106 37.05 -4.72 -3.46
C THR A 106 37.08 -6.23 -3.67
N GLN A 107 36.94 -7.02 -2.60
CA GLN A 107 36.95 -8.47 -2.64
C GLN A 107 35.60 -9.08 -3.04
N LEU A 108 34.51 -8.30 -2.99
CA LEU A 108 33.13 -8.78 -3.12
C LEU A 108 32.53 -8.59 -4.52
N LYS A 109 33.33 -8.21 -5.52
CA LYS A 109 32.84 -7.89 -6.88
C LYS A 109 32.14 -9.03 -7.61
N GLU A 110 32.36 -10.27 -7.22
CA GLU A 110 31.81 -11.46 -7.89
C GLU A 110 30.63 -12.09 -7.14
N SER A 111 30.41 -11.72 -5.87
CA SER A 111 29.31 -12.24 -5.06
C SER A 111 28.02 -11.46 -5.34
N PHE A 112 26.89 -12.13 -5.13
CA PHE A 112 25.58 -11.45 -5.14
C PHE A 112 25.37 -10.71 -3.82
N SER A 113 24.74 -9.54 -3.90
CA SER A 113 24.59 -8.67 -2.75
C SER A 113 23.17 -8.14 -2.61
N ILE A 114 22.76 -7.94 -1.36
CA ILE A 114 21.56 -7.19 -0.99
C ILE A 114 22.04 -5.93 -0.28
N GLY A 115 21.73 -4.77 -0.79
CA GLY A 115 21.98 -3.51 -0.11
C GLY A 115 20.69 -2.99 0.52
N LEU A 116 20.67 -2.76 1.82
CA LEU A 116 19.53 -2.22 2.54
C LEU A 116 19.78 -0.73 2.82
N LEU A 117 19.25 0.14 1.97
CA LEU A 117 19.32 1.60 2.11
C LEU A 117 17.94 2.14 2.49
N PHE A 118 17.46 1.78 3.67
CA PHE A 118 16.10 2.03 4.07
C PHE A 118 15.90 3.35 4.81
N ASN A 119 16.93 3.80 5.50
CA ASN A 119 16.86 5.02 6.31
C ASN A 119 17.26 6.26 5.51
N GLU A 120 16.77 7.43 5.92
CA GLU A 120 17.10 8.74 5.33
C GLU A 120 18.58 9.13 5.50
N ASP A 121 19.35 8.28 6.15
CA ASP A 121 20.76 8.48 6.52
C ASP A 121 21.76 8.27 5.37
N TYR A 122 21.31 8.42 4.12
CA TYR A 122 22.25 8.46 2.97
C TYR A 122 23.32 9.55 3.14
N SER A 123 23.01 10.59 3.92
CA SER A 123 23.95 11.67 4.23
C SER A 123 25.10 11.23 5.13
N LEU A 124 24.96 10.12 5.83
CA LEU A 124 25.99 9.55 6.70
C LEU A 124 26.96 8.65 5.93
N LEU A 125 26.59 8.20 4.72
CA LEU A 125 27.48 7.44 3.87
C LEU A 125 28.48 8.36 3.19
N ASP A 126 29.77 8.06 3.35
CA ASP A 126 30.78 8.64 2.48
C ASP A 126 30.40 8.38 1.01
N ASN A 127 30.49 9.41 0.20
CA ASN A 127 30.14 9.33 -1.23
C ASN A 127 30.87 8.19 -1.96
N ASN A 128 32.10 7.87 -1.56
CA ASN A 128 32.87 6.76 -2.12
C ASN A 128 32.25 5.40 -1.79
N CYS A 129 31.78 5.19 -0.58
CA CYS A 129 31.07 3.98 -0.15
C CYS A 129 29.77 3.78 -0.93
N TYR A 130 28.99 4.83 -1.03
CA TYR A 130 27.75 4.83 -1.81
C TYR A 130 28.00 4.48 -3.27
N GLN A 131 28.98 5.11 -3.93
CA GLN A 131 29.32 4.83 -5.34
C GLN A 131 29.83 3.39 -5.54
N ARG A 132 30.47 2.79 -4.55
CA ARG A 132 30.90 1.39 -4.59
C ARG A 132 29.72 0.41 -4.44
N LEU A 133 28.79 0.72 -3.53
CA LEU A 133 27.55 -0.05 -3.36
C LEU A 133 26.76 -0.11 -4.66
N LEU A 134 26.66 0.99 -5.38
CA LEU A 134 25.96 1.07 -6.68
C LEU A 134 26.62 0.23 -7.79
N LYS A 135 27.86 -0.22 -7.59
CA LYS A 135 28.60 -1.09 -8.55
C LYS A 135 28.49 -2.58 -8.21
N LEU A 136 27.83 -2.93 -7.11
CA LEU A 136 27.63 -4.33 -6.73
C LEU A 136 26.69 -5.03 -7.72
N LYS A 137 26.80 -6.35 -7.79
CA LYS A 137 25.84 -7.20 -8.50
C LYS A 137 24.78 -7.65 -7.51
N GLY A 138 23.51 -7.40 -7.77
CA GLY A 138 22.45 -7.88 -6.89
C GLY A 138 21.23 -7.00 -6.80
N LEU A 139 20.72 -6.84 -5.59
CA LEU A 139 19.51 -6.10 -5.26
C LEU A 139 19.83 -4.95 -4.31
N LEU A 140 19.29 -3.79 -4.61
CA LEU A 140 19.29 -2.64 -3.73
C LEU A 140 17.86 -2.36 -3.29
N VAL A 141 17.60 -2.48 -1.99
CA VAL A 141 16.28 -2.19 -1.40
C VAL A 141 16.29 -0.75 -0.92
N THR A 142 15.36 0.06 -1.43
CA THR A 142 15.32 1.51 -1.17
C THR A 142 13.93 2.00 -0.85
N LYS A 143 13.82 2.96 0.05
CA LYS A 143 12.55 3.64 0.36
C LYS A 143 12.20 4.67 -0.72
N ASN A 144 13.20 5.39 -1.23
CA ASN A 144 13.06 6.40 -2.26
C ASN A 144 13.82 5.99 -3.52
N LYS A 145 13.27 6.30 -4.69
CA LYS A 145 13.92 5.99 -5.96
C LYS A 145 15.28 6.68 -6.07
N ILE A 146 16.32 5.90 -6.31
CA ILE A 146 17.66 6.42 -6.51
C ILE A 146 17.81 6.80 -7.99
N THR A 147 17.96 8.09 -8.24
CA THR A 147 18.25 8.57 -9.59
C THR A 147 19.73 8.31 -9.93
N GLY A 148 19.97 7.50 -10.95
CA GLY A 148 21.34 7.33 -11.48
C GLY A 148 21.92 5.93 -11.52
N THR A 149 21.22 4.91 -11.06
CA THR A 149 21.65 3.51 -11.26
C THR A 149 21.56 3.12 -12.74
N LYS A 150 22.67 3.33 -13.45
CA LYS A 150 22.79 2.90 -14.88
C LYS A 150 23.35 1.49 -15.04
N ASP A 151 23.79 0.87 -13.95
CA ASP A 151 24.41 -0.45 -14.02
C ASP A 151 23.34 -1.55 -14.12
N LYS A 152 23.41 -2.32 -15.21
CA LYS A 152 22.48 -3.44 -15.45
C LYS A 152 22.66 -4.61 -14.47
N LYS A 153 23.72 -4.61 -13.66
CA LYS A 153 24.02 -5.67 -12.70
C LYS A 153 23.32 -5.48 -11.35
N LEU A 154 22.97 -4.25 -11.00
CA LEU A 154 22.24 -3.91 -9.79
C LEU A 154 20.78 -3.63 -10.15
N ARG A 155 19.87 -4.26 -9.43
CA ARG A 155 18.43 -4.02 -9.51
C ARG A 155 17.98 -3.24 -8.29
N GLU A 156 17.14 -2.26 -8.48
CA GLU A 156 16.56 -1.50 -7.40
C GLU A 156 15.16 -2.04 -7.10
N PHE A 157 14.96 -2.53 -5.86
CA PHE A 157 13.65 -2.83 -5.32
C PHE A 157 13.16 -1.59 -4.57
N HIS A 158 12.34 -0.84 -5.26
CA HIS A 158 11.86 0.43 -4.81
C HIS A 158 10.53 0.28 -4.10
N ILE A 159 10.52 0.61 -2.80
CA ILE A 159 9.34 0.48 -1.94
C ILE A 159 8.65 1.84 -1.82
N SER A 160 8.33 2.43 -2.96
CA SER A 160 7.63 3.71 -2.99
C SER A 160 6.16 3.55 -2.62
N ARG A 161 5.69 4.46 -1.79
CA ARG A 161 4.25 4.60 -1.51
C ARG A 161 3.48 5.19 -2.69
N GLU A 162 4.17 5.80 -3.65
CA GLU A 162 3.53 6.44 -4.81
C GLU A 162 2.64 5.47 -5.59
N VAL A 163 3.10 4.23 -5.80
CA VAL A 163 2.32 3.21 -6.50
C VAL A 163 1.08 2.81 -5.69
N ASP A 164 1.23 2.62 -4.38
CA ASP A 164 0.13 2.23 -3.50
C ASP A 164 -0.91 3.36 -3.39
N ILE A 165 -0.44 4.61 -3.26
CA ILE A 165 -1.29 5.80 -3.26
C ILE A 165 -2.03 5.91 -4.60
N THR A 166 -1.32 5.80 -5.72
CA THR A 166 -1.92 5.90 -7.06
C THR A 166 -3.03 4.88 -7.24
N ASN A 167 -2.78 3.63 -6.85
CA ASN A 167 -3.77 2.56 -6.97
C ASN A 167 -5.00 2.82 -6.07
N LEU A 168 -4.80 3.29 -4.84
CA LEU A 168 -5.92 3.58 -3.93
C LEU A 168 -6.78 4.75 -4.45
N LEU A 169 -6.15 5.79 -5.00
CA LEU A 169 -6.85 6.91 -5.61
C LEU A 169 -7.60 6.51 -6.89
N ASP A 170 -7.03 5.59 -7.69
CA ASP A 170 -7.72 5.01 -8.85
C ASP A 170 -8.99 4.25 -8.45
N ILE A 171 -8.93 3.50 -7.34
CA ILE A 171 -10.11 2.86 -6.75
C ILE A 171 -11.16 3.90 -6.35
N ALA A 172 -10.75 4.98 -5.69
CA ALA A 172 -11.66 6.06 -5.33
C ALA A 172 -12.34 6.65 -6.57
N LYS A 173 -11.56 6.86 -7.64
CA LYS A 173 -12.07 7.36 -8.91
C LYS A 173 -13.05 6.38 -9.58
N LYS A 174 -12.73 5.10 -9.62
CA LYS A 174 -13.62 4.02 -10.12
C LYS A 174 -14.92 3.93 -9.32
N ASN A 175 -14.88 4.24 -8.02
CA ASN A 175 -16.06 4.33 -7.15
C ASN A 175 -16.86 5.63 -7.31
N GLY A 176 -16.47 6.51 -8.25
CA GLY A 176 -17.18 7.74 -8.57
C GLY A 176 -16.75 8.95 -7.75
N SER A 177 -15.67 8.87 -6.97
CA SER A 177 -15.13 10.02 -6.23
C SER A 177 -14.55 11.07 -7.17
N ILE A 178 -14.88 12.33 -6.91
CA ILE A 178 -14.39 13.49 -7.68
C ILE A 178 -13.81 14.53 -6.72
N ARG A 179 -14.51 14.83 -5.61
CA ARG A 179 -14.18 15.88 -4.67
C ARG A 179 -13.76 15.31 -3.33
N ALA A 180 -12.52 15.52 -2.98
CA ALA A 180 -11.92 14.90 -1.81
C ALA A 180 -11.46 15.93 -0.76
N ILE A 181 -11.44 15.47 0.48
CA ILE A 181 -10.67 16.08 1.58
C ILE A 181 -9.49 15.20 1.88
N ILE A 182 -8.33 15.81 2.12
CA ILE A 182 -7.14 15.11 2.60
C ILE A 182 -6.95 15.45 4.08
N ILE A 183 -6.81 14.41 4.90
CA ILE A 183 -6.43 14.54 6.30
C ILE A 183 -5.11 13.81 6.47
N ASP A 184 -4.05 14.56 6.80
CA ASP A 184 -2.71 14.04 6.99
C ASP A 184 -2.22 14.21 8.43
N ASP A 185 -1.16 13.50 8.77
CA ASP A 185 -0.36 13.77 9.96
C ASP A 185 1.12 13.96 9.55
N SER A 186 1.96 14.44 10.48
CA SER A 186 3.38 14.70 10.19
C SER A 186 4.17 13.43 9.85
N THR A 187 3.61 12.27 10.22
CA THR A 187 4.29 10.99 10.04
C THR A 187 4.35 10.53 8.59
N THR A 188 3.41 10.98 7.74
CA THR A 188 3.27 10.46 6.37
C THR A 188 3.93 11.32 5.31
N ARG A 189 3.88 12.64 5.42
CA ARG A 189 4.35 13.62 4.42
C ARG A 189 3.81 13.38 2.99
N ASP A 190 2.74 12.60 2.84
CA ASP A 190 2.23 12.18 1.52
C ASP A 190 1.23 13.17 0.91
N LYS A 191 0.81 14.18 1.67
CA LYS A 191 -0.20 15.16 1.28
C LYS A 191 0.03 15.73 -0.12
N ALA A 192 1.21 16.29 -0.37
CA ALA A 192 1.54 16.91 -1.66
C ALA A 192 1.52 15.87 -2.81
N LEU A 193 1.90 14.63 -2.52
CA LEU A 193 1.87 13.54 -3.48
C LEU A 193 0.43 13.13 -3.80
N ILE A 194 -0.42 13.00 -2.78
CA ILE A 194 -1.85 12.69 -2.94
C ILE A 194 -2.54 13.80 -3.77
N GLU A 195 -2.32 15.07 -3.41
CA GLU A 195 -2.87 16.22 -4.13
C GLU A 195 -2.46 16.20 -5.62
N LYS A 196 -1.17 15.98 -5.88
CA LYS A 196 -0.63 15.91 -7.24
C LYS A 196 -1.26 14.78 -8.05
N ILE A 197 -1.32 13.57 -7.49
CA ILE A 197 -1.85 12.40 -8.19
C ILE A 197 -3.36 12.57 -8.42
N TRP A 198 -4.11 13.03 -7.40
CA TRP A 198 -5.55 13.22 -7.50
C TRP A 198 -5.93 14.24 -8.57
N ASN A 199 -5.22 15.37 -8.61
CA ASN A 199 -5.44 16.40 -9.64
C ASN A 199 -5.10 15.88 -11.05
N ASN A 200 -4.06 15.03 -11.18
CA ASN A 200 -3.73 14.41 -12.47
C ASN A 200 -4.78 13.38 -12.94
N MET A 201 -5.63 12.89 -12.03
CA MET A 201 -6.77 12.02 -12.33
C MET A 201 -8.09 12.78 -12.51
N ASP A 202 -8.04 14.09 -12.77
CA ASP A 202 -9.22 14.96 -12.85
C ASP A 202 -10.07 14.93 -11.57
N GLY A 203 -9.44 14.82 -10.42
CA GLY A 203 -10.06 14.98 -9.11
C GLY A 203 -9.85 16.38 -8.56
N GLU A 204 -10.69 16.82 -7.64
CA GLU A 204 -10.61 18.12 -6.95
C GLU A 204 -10.32 17.91 -5.46
N VAL A 205 -9.29 18.57 -4.93
CA VAL A 205 -9.03 18.62 -3.49
C VAL A 205 -9.71 19.87 -2.93
N VAL A 206 -10.81 19.66 -2.23
CA VAL A 206 -11.64 20.75 -1.68
C VAL A 206 -11.00 21.36 -0.44
N SER A 207 -10.31 20.54 0.36
CA SER A 207 -9.62 20.97 1.58
C SER A 207 -8.55 19.96 1.95
N SER A 208 -7.52 20.46 2.62
CA SER A 208 -6.44 19.62 3.14
C SER A 208 -6.07 20.11 4.54
N VAL A 209 -6.07 19.20 5.52
CA VAL A 209 -5.97 19.54 6.94
C VAL A 209 -5.06 18.56 7.66
N SER A 210 -4.23 19.06 8.59
CA SER A 210 -3.44 18.20 9.46
C SER A 210 -4.22 17.75 10.69
N SER A 211 -4.15 16.46 11.01
CA SER A 211 -4.75 15.87 12.22
C SER A 211 -3.97 16.17 13.51
N GLU A 212 -2.78 16.73 13.41
CA GLU A 212 -1.93 17.06 14.58
C GLU A 212 -2.36 18.32 15.33
N ARG A 213 -3.41 18.98 14.88
CA ARG A 213 -3.95 20.10 15.62
C ARG A 213 -4.32 19.65 17.03
N LYS A 214 -4.00 20.46 18.05
CA LYS A 214 -4.35 20.22 19.46
C LYS A 214 -5.87 20.31 19.71
N ILE A 215 -6.66 19.73 18.84
CA ILE A 215 -8.13 19.67 18.92
C ILE A 215 -8.59 18.22 18.77
N SER A 216 -9.72 17.88 19.36
CA SER A 216 -10.27 16.52 19.21
C SER A 216 -10.66 16.23 17.76
N SER A 217 -10.60 14.95 17.37
CA SER A 217 -11.03 14.48 16.03
C SER A 217 -12.46 14.93 15.71
N GLN A 218 -13.36 14.90 16.67
CA GLN A 218 -14.75 15.39 16.52
C GLN A 218 -14.80 16.87 16.13
N LYS A 219 -14.02 17.72 16.81
CA LYS A 219 -13.98 19.16 16.54
C LYS A 219 -13.33 19.44 15.19
N LEU A 220 -12.23 18.75 14.87
CA LEU A 220 -11.56 18.84 13.59
C LEU A 220 -12.54 18.54 12.45
N LEU A 221 -13.27 17.44 12.54
CA LEU A 221 -14.22 17.04 11.52
C LEU A 221 -15.43 17.96 11.44
N ALA A 222 -15.93 18.46 12.57
CA ALA A 222 -17.00 19.46 12.59
C ALA A 222 -16.61 20.74 11.83
N GLU A 223 -15.35 21.18 11.95
CA GLU A 223 -14.80 22.31 11.20
C GLU A 223 -14.72 22.00 9.70
N ILE A 224 -14.15 20.87 9.32
CA ILE A 224 -13.99 20.44 7.92
C ILE A 224 -15.34 20.23 7.23
N LEU A 225 -16.29 19.64 7.93
CA LEU A 225 -17.65 19.39 7.45
C LEU A 225 -18.55 20.62 7.48
N LEU A 226 -18.04 21.77 7.94
CA LEU A 226 -18.73 23.05 8.01
C LEU A 226 -20.02 23.03 8.88
N LEU A 227 -20.06 22.16 9.89
CA LEU A 227 -21.24 22.00 10.76
C LEU A 227 -21.56 23.27 11.56
N GLU A 228 -20.53 23.97 12.07
CA GLU A 228 -20.73 25.23 12.78
C GLU A 228 -21.30 26.33 11.88
N GLN A 229 -20.89 26.37 10.60
CA GLN A 229 -21.46 27.29 9.63
C GLN A 229 -22.95 26.98 9.36
N SER A 230 -23.32 25.72 9.34
CA SER A 230 -24.70 25.26 9.24
C SER A 230 -25.53 25.76 10.41
N LYS A 231 -25.02 25.61 11.65
CA LYS A 231 -25.67 26.15 12.88
C LYS A 231 -25.84 27.66 12.84
N VAL A 232 -24.81 28.39 12.40
CA VAL A 232 -24.86 29.86 12.27
C VAL A 232 -25.91 30.29 11.24
N ARG A 233 -25.99 29.61 10.09
CA ARG A 233 -27.02 29.87 9.06
C ARG A 233 -28.43 29.65 9.61
N SER A 234 -28.64 28.54 10.31
CA SER A 234 -29.93 28.23 10.93
C SER A 234 -30.38 29.29 11.94
N ARG A 235 -29.47 29.75 12.84
CA ARG A 235 -29.75 30.84 13.79
C ARG A 235 -30.09 32.15 13.09
N LYS A 236 -29.40 32.51 11.99
CA LYS A 236 -29.70 33.68 11.19
C LYS A 236 -31.11 33.60 10.55
N LEU A 237 -31.44 32.44 9.97
CA LEU A 237 -32.76 32.21 9.40
C LEU A 237 -33.86 32.30 10.44
N SER A 238 -33.69 31.70 11.65
CA SER A 238 -34.64 31.80 12.72
C SER A 238 -34.92 33.24 13.15
N ARG A 239 -33.90 34.10 13.19
CA ARG A 239 -34.04 35.53 13.49
C ARG A 239 -34.80 36.28 12.41
N ILE A 240 -34.56 35.98 11.13
CA ILE A 240 -35.23 36.63 10.02
C ILE A 240 -36.71 36.27 9.95
N ILE A 241 -37.04 35.01 10.18
CA ILE A 241 -38.41 34.48 10.11
C ILE A 241 -39.19 34.77 11.39
N GLY A 242 -38.53 35.09 12.49
CA GLY A 242 -39.16 35.32 13.80
C GLY A 242 -39.65 34.03 14.51
N VAL A 243 -39.29 32.85 13.98
CA VAL A 243 -39.68 31.54 14.49
C VAL A 243 -38.44 30.70 14.79
N GLN A 244 -38.43 30.00 15.90
CA GLN A 244 -37.37 29.07 16.21
C GLN A 244 -37.43 27.85 15.26
N ILE A 245 -36.47 27.74 14.34
CA ILE A 245 -36.35 26.60 13.45
C ILE A 245 -35.67 25.46 14.19
N LYS A 246 -36.38 24.35 14.35
CA LYS A 246 -35.78 23.09 14.81
C LYS A 246 -34.96 22.51 13.66
N ASN A 247 -33.64 22.62 13.74
CA ASN A 247 -32.75 22.20 12.67
C ASN A 247 -31.57 21.43 13.23
N GLU A 248 -31.26 20.31 12.62
CA GLU A 248 -30.01 19.60 12.79
C GLU A 248 -28.92 20.18 11.88
N PRO A 249 -27.69 20.35 12.38
CA PRO A 249 -26.60 20.83 11.56
C PRO A 249 -26.39 19.91 10.37
N ARG A 250 -26.33 20.47 9.18
CA ARG A 250 -26.05 19.72 7.95
C ARG A 250 -24.58 19.82 7.59
N LYS A 251 -23.97 18.70 7.31
CA LYS A 251 -22.64 18.67 6.72
C LYS A 251 -22.67 19.24 5.30
N ARG A 252 -21.49 19.61 4.80
CA ARG A 252 -21.32 19.99 3.39
C ARG A 252 -21.63 18.78 2.50
N GLU A 253 -22.19 19.02 1.32
CA GLU A 253 -22.56 18.00 0.35
C GLU A 253 -21.65 18.01 -0.90
N ASP A 254 -20.66 18.90 -0.90
CA ASP A 254 -19.74 19.10 -2.02
C ASP A 254 -18.48 18.21 -1.92
N ILE A 255 -18.50 17.17 -1.09
CA ILE A 255 -17.43 16.17 -0.96
C ILE A 255 -18.03 14.78 -1.02
N ASP A 256 -17.32 13.87 -1.66
CA ASP A 256 -17.70 12.47 -1.84
C ASP A 256 -16.68 11.48 -1.24
N SER A 257 -15.46 11.97 -0.95
CA SER A 257 -14.41 11.12 -0.39
C SER A 257 -13.49 11.85 0.59
N ILE A 258 -12.88 11.06 1.48
CA ILE A 258 -11.84 11.52 2.41
C ILE A 258 -10.64 10.59 2.26
N PHE A 259 -9.48 11.17 1.99
CA PHE A 259 -8.20 10.47 2.00
C PHE A 259 -7.51 10.71 3.34
N LEU A 260 -7.37 9.64 4.12
CA LEU A 260 -6.63 9.64 5.38
C LEU A 260 -5.20 9.18 5.12
N SER A 261 -4.23 10.06 5.26
CA SER A 261 -2.81 9.73 5.25
C SER A 261 -2.29 9.93 6.67
N THR A 262 -2.58 8.96 7.53
CA THR A 262 -2.35 9.06 8.97
C THR A 262 -1.91 7.74 9.57
N SER A 263 -1.42 7.78 10.80
CA SER A 263 -1.21 6.58 11.61
C SER A 263 -2.53 5.84 11.86
N LEU A 264 -2.47 4.53 12.07
CA LEU A 264 -3.65 3.72 12.39
C LEU A 264 -4.40 4.19 13.64
N PRO A 265 -3.73 4.54 14.76
CA PRO A 265 -4.41 5.10 15.93
C PRO A 265 -5.21 6.37 15.60
N ASN A 266 -4.66 7.27 14.79
CA ASN A 266 -5.36 8.47 14.34
C ASN A 266 -6.56 8.12 13.45
N ALA A 267 -6.40 7.20 12.51
CA ALA A 267 -7.50 6.74 11.66
C ALA A 267 -8.66 6.13 12.46
N ARG A 268 -8.35 5.29 13.48
CA ARG A 268 -9.31 4.71 14.42
C ARG A 268 -10.04 5.76 15.26
N SER A 269 -9.45 6.93 15.47
CA SER A 269 -10.11 8.07 16.13
C SER A 269 -10.95 8.91 15.16
N LEU A 270 -10.47 9.10 13.93
CA LEU A 270 -11.13 9.96 12.93
C LEU A 270 -12.38 9.30 12.35
N LYS A 271 -12.36 8.00 12.06
CA LYS A 271 -13.49 7.34 11.39
C LYS A 271 -14.77 7.33 12.25
N PRO A 272 -14.77 6.95 13.54
CA PRO A 272 -15.95 7.09 14.40
C PRO A 272 -16.40 8.54 14.58
N ALA A 273 -15.46 9.48 14.58
CA ALA A 273 -15.81 10.91 14.66
C ALA A 273 -16.50 11.41 13.38
N LEU A 274 -16.25 10.83 12.20
CA LEU A 274 -17.03 11.07 10.97
C LEU A 274 -18.47 10.59 11.14
N GLU A 275 -18.68 9.41 11.67
CA GLU A 275 -20.01 8.85 11.93
C GLU A 275 -20.79 9.71 12.94
N TYR A 276 -20.13 10.11 14.02
CA TYR A 276 -20.71 11.04 14.99
C TYR A 276 -21.18 12.36 14.36
N ASN A 277 -20.47 12.84 13.33
CA ASN A 277 -20.82 14.05 12.58
C ASN A 277 -21.73 13.77 11.37
N LEU A 278 -22.44 12.64 11.34
CA LEU A 278 -23.39 12.24 10.28
C LEU A 278 -22.75 12.19 8.88
N ALA A 279 -21.49 11.82 8.82
CA ALA A 279 -20.72 11.75 7.58
C ALA A 279 -20.40 10.29 7.17
N ASP A 280 -21.21 9.35 7.56
CA ASP A 280 -21.12 7.91 7.32
C ASP A 280 -21.26 7.51 5.83
N ASN A 281 -21.86 8.38 5.03
CA ASN A 281 -22.04 8.20 3.60
C ASN A 281 -20.84 8.68 2.74
N ILE A 282 -19.83 9.31 3.38
CA ILE A 282 -18.61 9.74 2.66
C ILE A 282 -17.65 8.56 2.63
N SER A 283 -17.15 8.23 1.44
CA SER A 283 -16.17 7.16 1.26
C SER A 283 -14.84 7.53 1.90
N VAL A 284 -14.27 6.62 2.67
CA VAL A 284 -12.99 6.84 3.37
C VAL A 284 -11.93 5.88 2.84
N TYR A 285 -10.79 6.42 2.47
CA TYR A 285 -9.63 5.71 1.93
C TYR A 285 -8.44 5.97 2.83
N LEU A 286 -7.84 4.91 3.39
CA LEU A 286 -6.73 5.00 4.32
C LEU A 286 -5.42 4.58 3.67
N ILE A 287 -4.44 5.44 3.78
CA ILE A 287 -3.04 5.21 3.42
C ILE A 287 -2.26 5.16 4.75
N PRO A 288 -2.05 3.98 5.34
CA PRO A 288 -1.39 3.89 6.64
C PRO A 288 0.02 4.46 6.61
N SER A 289 0.42 5.14 7.67
CA SER A 289 1.82 5.56 7.83
C SER A 289 2.73 4.34 7.94
N TRP A 290 3.99 4.50 7.55
CA TRP A 290 4.99 3.43 7.63
C TRP A 290 5.61 3.27 9.02
N GLY A 291 5.19 4.07 10.00
CA GLY A 291 5.62 3.92 11.38
C GLY A 291 5.15 2.59 11.98
N GLU A 292 5.87 2.08 12.96
CA GLU A 292 5.59 0.79 13.60
C GLU A 292 4.35 0.84 14.50
N GLU A 293 3.81 2.02 14.77
CA GLU A 293 2.66 2.19 15.63
C GLU A 293 1.37 1.70 14.97
N GLY A 294 0.97 0.52 15.35
CA GLY A 294 -0.34 -0.02 15.10
C GLY A 294 -0.45 -0.88 13.85
N ASN A 295 -0.34 -2.18 14.04
CA ASN A 295 -0.76 -3.14 13.03
C ASN A 295 -2.28 -3.22 12.97
N LEU A 296 -2.81 -3.59 11.80
CA LEU A 296 -4.20 -3.99 11.63
C LEU A 296 -4.46 -5.24 12.46
N THR A 297 -5.59 -5.28 13.11
CA THR A 297 -6.03 -6.37 13.99
C THR A 297 -7.14 -7.18 13.31
N ASP A 298 -7.48 -8.32 13.89
CA ASP A 298 -8.61 -9.15 13.40
C ASP A 298 -9.97 -8.52 13.69
N ASN A 299 -10.03 -7.40 14.42
CA ASN A 299 -11.24 -6.69 14.77
C ASN A 299 -11.07 -5.18 14.66
N GLU A 300 -11.29 -4.64 13.46
CA GLU A 300 -11.16 -3.21 13.13
C GLU A 300 -12.52 -2.50 13.04
N LEU A 301 -13.35 -2.66 14.05
CA LEU A 301 -14.69 -2.03 14.07
C LEU A 301 -14.64 -0.51 13.93
N ASP A 302 -13.60 0.13 14.48
CA ASP A 302 -13.40 1.58 14.37
C ASP A 302 -13.08 2.05 12.95
N LEU A 303 -12.72 1.12 12.05
CA LEU A 303 -12.42 1.41 10.63
C LEU A 303 -13.49 0.86 9.69
N GLU A 304 -14.70 0.60 10.18
CA GLU A 304 -15.78 0.04 9.37
C GLU A 304 -15.99 0.81 8.06
N LYS A 305 -16.10 0.08 6.94
CA LYS A 305 -16.24 0.59 5.56
C LYS A 305 -15.03 1.37 5.00
N VAL A 306 -13.94 1.48 5.74
CA VAL A 306 -12.71 2.10 5.21
C VAL A 306 -12.06 1.17 4.19
N VAL A 307 -11.59 1.74 3.07
CA VAL A 307 -10.75 1.04 2.09
C VAL A 307 -9.30 1.33 2.42
N ILE A 308 -8.50 0.27 2.57
CA ILE A 308 -7.11 0.34 3.02
C ILE A 308 -6.20 -0.26 1.94
N SER A 309 -5.06 0.38 1.67
CA SER A 309 -3.98 -0.19 0.86
C SER A 309 -2.88 -0.69 1.78
N GLU A 310 -2.61 -2.00 1.79
CA GLU A 310 -1.62 -2.58 2.68
C GLU A 310 -0.95 -3.82 2.07
N MET A 311 0.19 -4.22 2.64
CA MET A 311 0.89 -5.44 2.25
C MET A 311 0.06 -6.68 2.60
N PRO A 312 0.00 -7.70 1.73
CA PRO A 312 -0.76 -8.93 1.97
C PRO A 312 -0.45 -9.58 3.31
N PHE A 313 0.82 -9.56 3.69
CA PHE A 313 1.31 -10.11 4.95
C PHE A 313 0.63 -9.51 6.18
N LEU A 314 0.29 -8.21 6.12
CA LEU A 314 -0.35 -7.48 7.22
C LEU A 314 -1.88 -7.48 7.15
N LEU A 315 -2.45 -7.90 6.03
CA LEU A 315 -3.90 -7.99 5.87
C LEU A 315 -4.50 -9.26 6.45
N ASN A 316 -3.70 -10.09 7.09
CA ASN A 316 -4.13 -11.36 7.70
C ASN A 316 -4.94 -12.24 6.72
N THR A 317 -4.58 -12.14 5.43
CA THR A 317 -5.21 -12.96 4.39
C THR A 317 -4.84 -14.41 4.68
N ASN A 318 -5.80 -15.33 4.60
CA ASN A 318 -5.58 -16.79 4.65
C ASN A 318 -4.75 -17.21 3.43
N THR A 319 -3.48 -16.85 3.44
CA THR A 319 -2.53 -17.13 2.38
C THR A 319 -1.65 -18.31 2.80
N SER A 320 -0.99 -18.94 1.86
CA SER A 320 0.06 -19.93 2.11
C SER A 320 1.23 -19.41 2.97
N PHE A 321 1.19 -18.15 3.36
CA PHE A 321 2.11 -17.49 4.27
C PHE A 321 1.77 -17.66 5.76
N GLN A 322 0.66 -18.31 6.11
CA GLN A 322 0.31 -18.58 7.51
C GLN A 322 1.33 -19.46 8.24
N GLU A 323 2.14 -20.20 7.50
CA GLU A 323 3.23 -21.02 8.05
C GLU A 323 4.45 -20.19 8.46
N ILE A 324 4.52 -18.93 8.02
CA ILE A 324 5.56 -18.02 8.47
C ILE A 324 5.19 -17.56 9.88
N ASN A 325 5.56 -18.36 10.87
CA ASN A 325 5.39 -18.09 12.29
C ASN A 325 6.29 -16.93 12.76
N SER A 326 6.23 -15.78 12.07
CA SER A 326 7.02 -14.65 12.50
C SER A 326 6.36 -14.00 13.72
N ARG A 327 7.14 -13.86 14.78
CA ARG A 327 6.77 -13.05 15.94
C ARG A 327 6.76 -11.56 15.61
N ASN A 328 7.20 -11.20 14.40
CA ASN A 328 7.37 -9.83 13.95
C ASN A 328 6.50 -9.56 12.71
N ASN A 329 5.26 -9.11 12.95
CA ASN A 329 4.33 -8.68 11.91
C ASN A 329 4.63 -7.24 11.50
N SER A 330 5.76 -6.99 10.82
CA SER A 330 6.11 -5.66 10.36
C SER A 330 6.27 -5.59 8.84
N ARG A 331 6.08 -4.39 8.28
CA ARG A 331 6.34 -4.13 6.86
C ARG A 331 7.79 -4.39 6.50
N ASN A 332 8.70 -4.04 7.39
CA ASN A 332 10.13 -4.24 7.19
C ASN A 332 10.48 -5.73 7.12
N PHE A 333 9.85 -6.56 7.96
CA PHE A 333 10.00 -8.01 7.86
C PHE A 333 9.58 -8.53 6.48
N ALA A 334 8.39 -8.15 6.00
CA ALA A 334 7.88 -8.56 4.69
C ALA A 334 8.83 -8.14 3.54
N ILE A 335 9.38 -6.95 3.65
CA ILE A 335 10.35 -6.42 2.67
C ILE A 335 11.65 -7.24 2.68
N GLY A 336 12.19 -7.53 3.85
CA GLY A 336 13.39 -8.36 3.99
C GLY A 336 13.19 -9.76 3.43
N TYR A 337 12.05 -10.36 3.71
CA TYR A 337 11.67 -11.67 3.19
C TYR A 337 11.65 -11.68 1.66
N ASP A 338 10.94 -10.75 1.04
CA ASP A 338 10.85 -10.62 -0.41
C ASP A 338 12.20 -10.25 -1.05
N ALA A 339 13.03 -9.47 -0.37
CA ALA A 339 14.34 -9.10 -0.87
C ALA A 339 15.26 -10.33 -1.07
N TYR A 340 15.26 -11.29 -0.15
CA TYR A 340 16.01 -12.52 -0.30
C TYR A 340 15.48 -13.36 -1.48
N GLU A 341 14.17 -13.51 -1.59
CA GLU A 341 13.54 -14.24 -2.69
C GLU A 341 13.86 -13.61 -4.05
N LEU A 342 13.80 -12.30 -4.14
CA LEU A 342 14.14 -11.56 -5.35
C LEU A 342 15.60 -11.79 -5.79
N VAL A 343 16.53 -11.89 -4.87
CA VAL A 343 17.93 -12.20 -5.19
C VAL A 343 18.06 -13.60 -5.77
N LEU A 344 17.36 -14.58 -5.23
CA LEU A 344 17.33 -15.94 -5.78
C LEU A 344 16.71 -15.94 -7.19
N LEU A 345 15.60 -15.25 -7.39
CA LEU A 345 14.93 -15.11 -8.68
C LEU A 345 15.81 -14.43 -9.73
N LEU A 346 16.47 -13.34 -9.37
CA LEU A 346 17.37 -12.61 -10.27
C LEU A 346 18.57 -13.44 -10.72
N ASN A 347 18.99 -14.40 -9.90
CA ASN A 347 20.09 -15.30 -10.25
C ASN A 347 19.67 -16.49 -11.10
N THR A 348 18.51 -17.05 -10.81
CA THR A 348 18.07 -18.32 -11.41
C THR A 348 17.21 -18.12 -12.63
N SER A 349 16.52 -16.98 -12.72
CA SER A 349 15.64 -16.69 -13.86
C SER A 349 16.41 -16.26 -15.08
N SER A 350 16.25 -16.98 -16.17
CA SER A 350 16.68 -16.55 -17.51
C SER A 350 15.83 -15.39 -18.04
N ARG A 351 14.66 -15.15 -17.44
CA ARG A 351 13.73 -14.09 -17.86
C ARG A 351 14.10 -12.78 -17.18
N ARG A 352 14.31 -11.75 -17.96
CA ARG A 352 14.60 -10.40 -17.46
C ARG A 352 13.38 -9.72 -16.83
N ASN A 353 12.19 -10.13 -17.21
CA ASN A 353 10.92 -9.60 -16.69
C ASN A 353 10.14 -10.74 -16.08
N PHE A 354 9.66 -10.54 -14.87
CA PHE A 354 8.80 -11.48 -14.16
C PHE A 354 7.84 -10.72 -13.25
N ASN A 355 6.69 -11.34 -13.00
CA ASN A 355 5.77 -10.94 -11.96
C ASN A 355 5.71 -12.07 -10.94
N TYR A 356 5.73 -11.70 -9.68
CA TYR A 356 5.61 -12.65 -8.61
C TYR A 356 4.82 -12.03 -7.46
N PHE A 357 4.13 -12.86 -6.69
CA PHE A 357 3.34 -12.42 -5.56
C PHE A 357 4.09 -12.71 -4.26
N GLY A 358 4.63 -11.67 -3.62
CA GLY A 358 5.39 -11.74 -2.38
C GLY A 358 4.58 -11.31 -1.14
N LEU A 359 5.25 -11.26 -0.01
CA LEU A 359 4.68 -10.76 1.24
C LEU A 359 4.31 -9.26 1.15
N THR A 360 5.04 -8.52 0.33
CA THR A 360 4.80 -7.08 0.13
C THR A 360 3.71 -6.77 -0.91
N GLY A 361 3.30 -7.75 -1.70
CA GLY A 361 2.28 -7.60 -2.75
C GLY A 361 2.70 -8.16 -4.10
N LEU A 362 2.07 -7.69 -5.17
CA LEU A 362 2.46 -8.03 -6.53
C LEU A 362 3.76 -7.31 -6.88
N ILE A 363 4.81 -8.09 -7.03
CA ILE A 363 6.13 -7.60 -7.40
C ILE A 363 6.33 -7.78 -8.91
N THR A 364 6.67 -6.69 -9.57
CA THR A 364 6.92 -6.65 -11.01
C THR A 364 8.34 -6.20 -11.28
N ASN A 365 9.14 -7.06 -11.92
CA ASN A 365 10.47 -6.70 -12.40
C ASN A 365 10.39 -6.24 -13.85
N LYS A 366 10.67 -4.95 -14.09
CA LYS A 366 10.74 -4.35 -15.44
C LYS A 366 12.10 -3.70 -15.63
N TYR A 367 12.88 -4.21 -16.58
CA TYR A 367 14.21 -3.65 -16.94
C TYR A 367 15.18 -3.56 -15.76
N THR A 368 15.32 -2.40 -15.16
CA THR A 368 16.29 -2.11 -14.08
C THR A 368 15.63 -1.86 -12.72
N SER A 369 14.31 -1.73 -12.66
CA SER A 369 13.58 -1.47 -11.42
C SER A 369 12.59 -2.56 -11.11
N ILE A 370 12.45 -2.84 -9.82
CA ILE A 370 11.47 -3.76 -9.26
C ILE A 370 10.50 -2.92 -8.45
N GLN A 371 9.22 -3.06 -8.76
CA GLN A 371 8.15 -2.33 -8.08
C GLN A 371 7.22 -3.31 -7.41
N LYS A 372 6.66 -2.92 -6.27
CA LYS A 372 5.58 -3.62 -5.61
C LYS A 372 4.26 -2.89 -5.80
N LYS A 373 3.18 -3.62 -5.81
CA LYS A 373 1.81 -3.12 -5.71
C LYS A 373 1.15 -3.80 -4.51
N SER A 374 0.84 -3.03 -3.48
CA SER A 374 0.10 -3.52 -2.31
C SER A 374 -1.32 -3.93 -2.70
N LEU A 375 -1.98 -4.62 -1.79
CA LEU A 375 -3.34 -5.03 -1.96
C LEU A 375 -4.31 -4.00 -1.36
N HIS A 376 -5.57 -4.13 -1.73
CA HIS A 376 -6.64 -3.30 -1.19
C HIS A 376 -7.63 -4.18 -0.45
N ALA A 377 -8.00 -3.74 0.74
CA ALA A 377 -9.02 -4.38 1.54
C ALA A 377 -10.02 -3.35 2.02
N LYS A 378 -11.26 -3.76 2.21
CA LYS A 378 -12.30 -2.97 2.86
C LYS A 378 -12.63 -3.60 4.20
N VAL A 379 -12.78 -2.78 5.22
CA VAL A 379 -13.23 -3.27 6.52
C VAL A 379 -14.74 -3.49 6.47
N ILE A 380 -15.18 -4.72 6.76
CA ILE A 380 -16.58 -5.13 6.80
C ILE A 380 -16.82 -5.98 8.03
N ASN A 381 -17.72 -5.53 8.92
CA ASN A 381 -17.98 -6.15 10.22
C ASN A 381 -16.68 -6.31 11.06
N GLY A 382 -15.82 -5.30 11.00
CA GLY A 382 -14.53 -5.28 11.67
C GLY A 382 -13.45 -6.16 11.06
N LYS A 383 -13.73 -6.90 9.96
CA LYS A 383 -12.77 -7.77 9.28
C LYS A 383 -12.31 -7.16 7.97
N LEU A 384 -11.06 -7.42 7.63
CA LEU A 384 -10.50 -7.02 6.35
C LEU A 384 -10.98 -7.97 5.25
N GLU A 385 -11.81 -7.47 4.36
CA GLU A 385 -12.24 -8.19 3.17
C GLU A 385 -11.51 -7.67 1.94
N TYR A 386 -10.96 -8.60 1.22
CA TYR A 386 -10.24 -8.34 -0.01
C TYR A 386 -11.16 -7.73 -1.05
N GLN A 387 -10.71 -6.69 -1.71
CA GLN A 387 -11.43 -6.07 -2.82
C GLN A 387 -10.65 -6.35 -4.11
N ASP A 388 -11.20 -7.18 -4.97
CA ASP A 388 -10.73 -7.32 -6.35
C ASP A 388 -11.41 -6.21 -7.17
N TYR A 389 -10.69 -5.13 -7.40
CA TYR A 389 -11.20 -4.01 -8.20
C TYR A 389 -10.90 -4.20 -9.69
N GLY A 390 -10.78 -5.45 -10.16
CA GLY A 390 -10.62 -5.84 -11.57
C GLY A 390 -9.71 -4.90 -12.37
N ASP A 391 -8.71 -5.42 -13.00
CA ASP A 391 -7.83 -4.63 -13.91
C ASP A 391 -8.61 -3.90 -14.99
#